data_0b521ddb67b7ef4651eb86aee5c95862
#
_entry.id   0b521ddb67b7ef4651eb86aee5c95862
#
_cell.length_a   1.000
_cell.length_b   1.000
_cell.length_c   1.000
_cell.angle_alpha   90.00
_cell.angle_beta   90.00
_cell.angle_gamma   90.00
#
_symmetry.space_group_name_H-M   'P 1'
#
loop_
_entity.id
_entity.type
_entity.pdbx_description
1 polymer ?
#
loop_
_entity_poly.entity_id
_entity_poly.type
_entity_poly.pdbx_seq_one_letter_code
_entity_poly.pdbx_strand_id
1 'polypeptide(L)'
;MALPTGIDLEQYKTQAKELLRAARTGDPGAVSRLRAHLPALESPGNRLAAQLADAQLVIARENGLPSWARFREYLLFRNAVAALDAGDVRRLESLLDAHPSILRYECRIGEWYEQGYFAGATLLRHLAGNPLRAPLPENIVEIARLLVERPFPPAEADATIALLLTSRQASERGVALPLIDVLTSAGARFDISSGDVLGASLLNHAPETARALAARGARVELHHAAALGDIASLSRMLSAPAAQSALDDALLFACIRGQLEAAELLVRRGAKGDALLSPGGQTPRTALHEAANRGHGVIVVLLLASGASSEVVDARWGGTAAGWAEAGGHPEIAALLSRRAP
;
A
#
# COMPACT_ATOMS: atom_id res chain seq x y z
N MET A 1 -19.94 -1.67 -4.99
CA MET A 1 -20.75 -0.59 -4.38
C MET A 1 -20.24 -0.37 -2.96
N ALA A 2 -19.63 0.77 -2.66
CA ALA A 2 -19.14 1.07 -1.32
C ALA A 2 -20.34 1.17 -0.35
N LEU A 3 -20.30 0.42 0.73
CA LEU A 3 -21.31 0.53 1.79
C LEU A 3 -21.13 1.86 2.54
N PRO A 4 -22.22 2.55 2.94
CA PRO A 4 -22.12 3.86 3.61
C PRO A 4 -21.38 3.78 4.94
N THR A 5 -20.73 4.88 5.32
CA THR A 5 -20.09 5.06 6.63
C THR A 5 -21.15 5.00 7.74
N GLY A 6 -20.95 4.13 8.73
CA GLY A 6 -21.89 3.96 9.85
C GLY A 6 -22.82 2.76 9.66
N ILE A 7 -22.25 1.60 9.38
CA ILE A 7 -22.99 0.38 9.09
C ILE A 7 -23.52 -0.21 10.40
N ASP A 8 -24.81 -0.07 10.62
CA ASP A 8 -25.48 -0.65 11.79
C ASP A 8 -25.96 -2.08 11.51
N LEU A 9 -25.40 -3.05 12.24
CA LEU A 9 -25.84 -4.45 12.20
C LEU A 9 -27.34 -4.57 12.50
N GLU A 10 -27.90 -3.72 13.37
CA GLU A 10 -29.31 -3.70 13.70
C GLU A 10 -30.18 -3.30 12.51
N GLN A 11 -29.68 -2.39 11.67
CA GLN A 11 -30.36 -2.05 10.42
C GLN A 11 -30.51 -3.28 9.50
N TYR A 12 -29.46 -4.07 9.33
CA TYR A 12 -29.52 -5.29 8.52
C TYR A 12 -30.37 -6.40 9.16
N LYS A 13 -30.38 -6.50 10.49
CA LYS A 13 -31.32 -7.40 11.20
C LYS A 13 -32.75 -6.98 10.96
N THR A 14 -33.03 -5.67 10.94
CA THR A 14 -34.34 -5.11 10.64
C THR A 14 -34.74 -5.40 9.20
N GLN A 15 -33.84 -5.15 8.23
CA GLN A 15 -34.09 -5.50 6.82
C GLN A 15 -34.39 -6.98 6.62
N ALA A 16 -33.68 -7.89 7.31
CA ALA A 16 -33.97 -9.32 7.23
C ALA A 16 -35.39 -9.67 7.78
N LYS A 17 -35.79 -9.04 8.89
CA LYS A 17 -37.16 -9.23 9.45
C LYS A 17 -38.21 -8.68 8.49
N GLU A 18 -37.98 -7.53 7.88
CA GLU A 18 -38.91 -6.92 6.92
C GLU A 18 -39.02 -7.76 5.64
N LEU A 19 -37.89 -8.23 5.10
CA LEU A 19 -37.86 -9.13 3.95
C LEU A 19 -38.68 -10.40 4.22
N LEU A 20 -38.49 -11.03 5.38
CA LEU A 20 -39.25 -12.21 5.79
C LEU A 20 -40.74 -11.91 5.90
N ARG A 21 -41.11 -10.78 6.51
CA ARG A 21 -42.52 -10.38 6.68
C ARG A 21 -43.18 -10.15 5.32
N ALA A 22 -42.53 -9.38 4.43
CA ALA A 22 -43.02 -9.11 3.09
C ALA A 22 -43.21 -10.41 2.27
N ALA A 23 -42.23 -11.32 2.33
CA ALA A 23 -42.33 -12.60 1.64
C ALA A 23 -43.48 -13.47 2.16
N ARG A 24 -43.73 -13.47 3.48
CA ARG A 24 -44.88 -14.20 4.10
C ARG A 24 -46.23 -13.61 3.73
N THR A 25 -46.30 -12.32 3.44
CA THR A 25 -47.54 -11.67 2.96
C THR A 25 -47.69 -11.77 1.44
N GLY A 26 -46.76 -12.42 0.75
CA GLY A 26 -46.86 -12.69 -0.69
C GLY A 26 -46.35 -11.55 -1.58
N ASP A 27 -45.54 -10.60 -1.04
CA ASP A 27 -44.94 -9.55 -1.83
C ASP A 27 -44.06 -10.14 -2.94
N PRO A 28 -44.32 -9.86 -4.22
CA PRO A 28 -43.61 -10.48 -5.36
C PRO A 28 -42.10 -10.18 -5.37
N GLY A 29 -41.72 -8.97 -4.93
CA GLY A 29 -40.31 -8.54 -4.89
C GLY A 29 -39.53 -9.29 -3.81
N ALA A 30 -40.11 -9.41 -2.61
CA ALA A 30 -39.54 -10.17 -1.50
C ALA A 30 -39.40 -11.66 -1.83
N VAL A 31 -40.44 -12.25 -2.43
CA VAL A 31 -40.42 -13.64 -2.89
C VAL A 31 -39.35 -13.87 -3.96
N SER A 32 -39.22 -12.97 -4.93
CA SER A 32 -38.19 -13.03 -5.98
C SER A 32 -36.77 -12.96 -5.41
N ARG A 33 -36.52 -12.07 -4.46
CA ARG A 33 -35.21 -11.97 -3.77
C ARG A 33 -34.84 -13.26 -3.04
N LEU A 34 -35.77 -13.85 -2.31
CA LEU A 34 -35.55 -15.13 -1.63
C LEU A 34 -35.23 -16.26 -2.62
N ARG A 35 -35.97 -16.36 -3.71
CA ARG A 35 -35.77 -17.38 -4.75
C ARG A 35 -34.42 -17.22 -5.46
N ALA A 36 -34.04 -16.00 -5.80
CA ALA A 36 -32.77 -15.72 -6.49
C ALA A 36 -31.56 -16.23 -5.70
N HIS A 37 -31.62 -16.22 -4.39
CA HIS A 37 -30.52 -16.60 -3.52
C HIS A 37 -30.70 -17.96 -2.84
N LEU A 38 -31.90 -18.54 -2.87
CA LEU A 38 -32.24 -19.79 -2.20
C LEU A 38 -33.07 -20.71 -3.13
N PRO A 39 -32.48 -21.30 -4.19
CA PRO A 39 -33.20 -22.14 -5.15
C PRO A 39 -33.89 -23.35 -4.52
N ALA A 40 -33.41 -23.83 -3.37
CA ALA A 40 -33.99 -24.95 -2.65
C ALA A 40 -35.40 -24.65 -2.03
N LEU A 41 -35.83 -23.38 -2.02
CA LEU A 41 -37.18 -22.98 -1.63
C LEU A 41 -38.22 -23.16 -2.77
N GLU A 42 -37.81 -23.65 -3.92
CA GLU A 42 -38.67 -23.99 -5.06
C GLU A 42 -39.31 -25.37 -4.88
N SER A 43 -40.30 -25.48 -4.00
CA SER A 43 -41.16 -26.66 -3.99
C SER A 43 -42.48 -26.32 -4.64
N PRO A 44 -42.96 -27.04 -5.67
CA PRO A 44 -44.25 -26.84 -6.28
C PRO A 44 -45.36 -27.03 -5.23
N GLY A 45 -46.15 -26.01 -5.00
CA GLY A 45 -47.33 -26.05 -4.16
C GLY A 45 -47.16 -25.65 -2.68
N ASN A 46 -45.97 -25.19 -2.25
CA ASN A 46 -45.77 -24.84 -0.84
C ASN A 46 -45.73 -23.31 -0.65
N ARG A 47 -46.49 -22.80 0.33
CA ARG A 47 -46.25 -21.46 0.89
C ARG A 47 -44.79 -21.38 1.32
N LEU A 48 -44.13 -20.29 0.97
CA LEU A 48 -42.73 -20.04 1.28
C LEU A 48 -42.52 -20.30 2.80
N ALA A 49 -41.94 -21.44 3.16
CA ALA A 49 -41.63 -21.79 4.54
C ALA A 49 -40.34 -21.11 5.03
N ALA A 50 -40.09 -19.89 4.52
CA ALA A 50 -38.89 -19.10 4.81
C ALA A 50 -38.83 -18.75 6.32
N GLN A 51 -37.63 -18.90 6.86
CA GLN A 51 -37.28 -18.54 8.23
C GLN A 51 -36.42 -17.26 8.26
N LEU A 52 -36.22 -16.72 9.45
CA LEU A 52 -35.36 -15.54 9.60
C LEU A 52 -33.91 -15.78 9.11
N ALA A 53 -33.41 -17.00 9.31
CA ALA A 53 -32.10 -17.40 8.83
C ALA A 53 -31.98 -17.33 7.29
N ASP A 54 -33.07 -17.64 6.58
CA ASP A 54 -33.11 -17.56 5.11
C ASP A 54 -33.05 -16.10 4.64
N ALA A 55 -33.83 -15.23 5.27
CA ALA A 55 -33.80 -13.80 4.97
C ALA A 55 -32.42 -13.18 5.30
N GLN A 56 -31.81 -13.57 6.40
CA GLN A 56 -30.44 -13.17 6.76
C GLN A 56 -29.42 -13.66 5.74
N LEU A 57 -29.56 -14.90 5.24
CA LEU A 57 -28.67 -15.44 4.22
C LEU A 57 -28.80 -14.70 2.89
N VAL A 58 -30.02 -14.32 2.51
CA VAL A 58 -30.27 -13.49 1.31
C VAL A 58 -29.54 -12.15 1.45
N ILE A 59 -29.74 -11.44 2.55
CA ILE A 59 -29.05 -10.17 2.81
C ILE A 59 -27.53 -10.35 2.72
N ALA A 60 -26.97 -11.40 3.30
CA ALA A 60 -25.55 -11.68 3.24
C ALA A 60 -25.06 -11.89 1.79
N ARG A 61 -25.79 -12.69 1.01
CA ARG A 61 -25.45 -13.00 -0.40
C ARG A 61 -25.59 -11.81 -1.34
N GLU A 62 -26.58 -10.96 -1.12
CA GLU A 62 -26.74 -9.69 -1.85
C GLU A 62 -25.56 -8.73 -1.61
N ASN A 63 -24.88 -8.87 -0.47
CA ASN A 63 -23.66 -8.14 -0.14
C ASN A 63 -22.36 -8.92 -0.46
N GLY A 64 -22.45 -9.99 -1.26
CA GLY A 64 -21.29 -10.76 -1.73
C GLY A 64 -20.73 -11.75 -0.72
N LEU A 65 -21.44 -12.05 0.37
CA LEU A 65 -20.95 -12.93 1.44
C LEU A 65 -21.73 -14.25 1.52
N PRO A 66 -21.04 -15.39 1.78
CA PRO A 66 -21.65 -16.72 1.69
C PRO A 66 -22.60 -17.03 2.84
N SER A 67 -22.53 -16.30 3.96
CA SER A 67 -23.38 -16.55 5.14
C SER A 67 -23.57 -15.30 6.00
N TRP A 68 -24.64 -15.30 6.81
CA TRP A 68 -24.91 -14.24 7.79
C TRP A 68 -23.78 -14.08 8.83
N ALA A 69 -23.17 -15.18 9.25
CA ALA A 69 -22.04 -15.11 10.20
C ALA A 69 -20.87 -14.34 9.60
N ARG A 70 -20.48 -14.64 8.34
CA ARG A 70 -19.42 -13.93 7.63
C ARG A 70 -19.79 -12.47 7.36
N PHE A 71 -21.04 -12.19 7.05
CA PHE A 71 -21.51 -10.82 6.86
C PHE A 71 -21.41 -10.02 8.17
N ARG A 72 -21.78 -10.61 9.30
CA ARG A 72 -21.65 -9.97 10.61
C ARG A 72 -20.17 -9.69 10.95
N GLU A 73 -19.26 -10.63 10.72
CA GLU A 73 -17.82 -10.42 10.91
C GLU A 73 -17.29 -9.26 10.05
N TYR A 74 -17.71 -9.21 8.78
CA TYR A 74 -17.35 -8.13 7.87
C TYR A 74 -17.85 -6.76 8.38
N LEU A 75 -19.09 -6.66 8.85
CA LEU A 75 -19.64 -5.42 9.39
C LEU A 75 -18.89 -4.96 10.65
N LEU A 76 -18.55 -5.89 11.55
CA LEU A 76 -17.76 -5.60 12.75
C LEU A 76 -16.36 -5.09 12.39
N PHE A 77 -15.70 -5.75 11.44
CA PHE A 77 -14.40 -5.30 10.91
C PHE A 77 -14.50 -3.88 10.33
N ARG A 78 -15.50 -3.60 9.48
CA ARG A 78 -15.71 -2.28 8.89
C ARG A 78 -15.95 -1.20 9.94
N ASN A 79 -16.69 -1.51 11.01
CA ASN A 79 -16.88 -0.59 12.14
C ASN A 79 -15.58 -0.34 12.91
N ALA A 80 -14.75 -1.36 13.09
CA ALA A 80 -13.44 -1.20 13.72
C ALA A 80 -12.49 -0.33 12.85
N VAL A 81 -12.48 -0.56 11.53
CA VAL A 81 -11.74 0.30 10.59
C VAL A 81 -12.23 1.74 10.63
N ALA A 82 -13.55 1.98 10.68
CA ALA A 82 -14.10 3.33 10.78
C ALA A 82 -13.73 4.01 12.11
N ALA A 83 -13.71 3.27 13.22
CA ALA A 83 -13.26 3.79 14.51
C ALA A 83 -11.75 4.13 14.49
N LEU A 84 -10.93 3.28 13.88
CA LEU A 84 -9.50 3.52 13.67
C LEU A 84 -9.29 4.79 12.84
N ASP A 85 -9.94 4.93 11.70
CA ASP A 85 -9.82 6.09 10.81
C ASP A 85 -10.25 7.41 11.48
N ALA A 86 -11.25 7.34 12.35
CA ALA A 86 -11.72 8.47 13.14
C ALA A 86 -10.84 8.79 14.36
N GLY A 87 -9.85 7.96 14.68
CA GLY A 87 -9.07 8.09 15.91
C GLY A 87 -9.87 7.81 17.18
N ASP A 88 -11.03 7.13 17.09
CA ASP A 88 -11.92 6.86 18.22
C ASP A 88 -11.46 5.59 18.97
N VAL A 89 -10.47 5.79 19.85
CA VAL A 89 -9.85 4.73 20.65
C VAL A 89 -10.89 4.01 21.50
N ARG A 90 -11.80 4.74 22.15
CA ARG A 90 -12.80 4.15 23.07
C ARG A 90 -13.76 3.22 22.31
N ARG A 91 -14.24 3.66 21.16
CA ARG A 91 -15.12 2.85 20.31
C ARG A 91 -14.38 1.63 19.78
N LEU A 92 -13.14 1.80 19.33
CA LEU A 92 -12.31 0.71 18.87
C LEU A 92 -12.07 -0.33 19.97
N GLU A 93 -11.68 0.11 21.17
CA GLU A 93 -11.48 -0.73 22.34
C GLU A 93 -12.74 -1.55 22.67
N SER A 94 -13.89 -0.88 22.77
CA SER A 94 -15.18 -1.54 23.05
C SER A 94 -15.51 -2.61 22.00
N LEU A 95 -15.25 -2.35 20.72
CA LEU A 95 -15.48 -3.31 19.64
C LEU A 95 -14.56 -4.53 19.75
N LEU A 96 -13.29 -4.31 20.07
CA LEU A 96 -12.29 -5.38 20.19
C LEU A 96 -12.54 -6.25 21.42
N ASP A 97 -12.98 -5.66 22.52
CA ASP A 97 -13.31 -6.40 23.76
C ASP A 97 -14.57 -7.26 23.58
N ALA A 98 -15.58 -6.71 22.90
CA ALA A 98 -16.81 -7.46 22.58
C ALA A 98 -16.59 -8.52 21.49
N HIS A 99 -15.65 -8.30 20.57
CA HIS A 99 -15.42 -9.14 19.37
C HIS A 99 -13.93 -9.31 19.06
N PRO A 100 -13.16 -10.08 19.85
CA PRO A 100 -11.71 -10.25 19.67
C PRO A 100 -11.32 -10.86 18.32
N SER A 101 -12.24 -11.55 17.64
CA SER A 101 -12.02 -12.15 16.32
C SER A 101 -11.76 -11.12 15.22
N ILE A 102 -12.11 -9.84 15.43
CA ILE A 102 -11.87 -8.75 14.46
C ILE A 102 -10.38 -8.63 14.10
N LEU A 103 -9.47 -8.81 15.05
CA LEU A 103 -8.02 -8.73 14.80
C LEU A 103 -7.47 -9.83 13.88
N ARG A 104 -8.22 -10.94 13.74
CA ARG A 104 -7.84 -12.07 12.87
C ARG A 104 -8.64 -12.09 11.57
N TYR A 105 -9.56 -11.16 11.41
CA TYR A 105 -10.38 -11.10 10.21
C TYR A 105 -9.58 -10.53 9.06
N GLU A 106 -9.48 -11.30 7.97
CA GLU A 106 -8.92 -10.88 6.70
C GLU A 106 -10.05 -10.40 5.78
N CYS A 107 -10.05 -9.12 5.46
CA CYS A 107 -11.03 -8.55 4.55
C CYS A 107 -10.63 -8.79 3.09
N ARG A 108 -11.49 -9.48 2.34
CA ARG A 108 -11.31 -9.79 0.92
C ARG A 108 -12.43 -9.27 0.03
N ILE A 109 -13.27 -8.37 0.57
CA ILE A 109 -14.48 -7.88 -0.09
C ILE A 109 -14.47 -6.36 -0.09
N GLY A 110 -14.79 -5.79 -1.23
CA GLY A 110 -14.79 -4.36 -1.47
C GLY A 110 -13.56 -3.89 -2.23
N GLU A 111 -13.72 -2.80 -2.95
CA GLU A 111 -12.79 -2.25 -3.95
C GLU A 111 -11.31 -2.23 -3.51
N TRP A 112 -11.02 -2.09 -2.22
CA TRP A 112 -9.66 -1.95 -1.69
C TRP A 112 -9.07 -3.24 -1.10
N TYR A 113 -9.88 -4.30 -0.98
CA TYR A 113 -9.49 -5.54 -0.29
C TYR A 113 -9.47 -6.76 -1.20
N GLU A 114 -9.97 -6.65 -2.43
CA GLU A 114 -10.00 -7.76 -3.38
C GLU A 114 -8.68 -7.91 -4.11
N GLN A 115 -8.06 -6.81 -4.46
CA GLN A 115 -6.82 -6.77 -5.24
C GLN A 115 -5.89 -5.65 -4.75
N GLY A 116 -4.61 -5.75 -5.09
CA GLY A 116 -3.61 -4.73 -4.85
C GLY A 116 -3.05 -4.72 -3.43
N TYR A 117 -2.67 -3.54 -3.00
CA TYR A 117 -1.85 -3.29 -1.82
C TYR A 117 -2.49 -3.73 -0.49
N PHE A 118 -3.82 -3.70 -0.39
CA PHE A 118 -4.58 -4.06 0.80
C PHE A 118 -5.38 -5.37 0.64
N ALA A 119 -5.07 -6.18 -0.39
CA ALA A 119 -5.74 -7.47 -0.58
C ALA A 119 -5.58 -8.35 0.68
N GLY A 120 -6.71 -8.82 1.22
CA GLY A 120 -6.72 -9.62 2.44
C GLY A 120 -6.22 -8.88 3.69
N ALA A 121 -6.37 -7.55 3.74
CA ALA A 121 -5.87 -6.78 4.88
C ALA A 121 -6.63 -7.08 6.18
N THR A 122 -5.87 -7.23 7.26
CA THR A 122 -6.37 -7.24 8.63
C THR A 122 -6.44 -5.82 9.19
N LEU A 123 -7.02 -5.66 10.38
CA LEU A 123 -7.08 -4.36 11.04
C LEU A 123 -5.68 -3.78 11.31
N LEU A 124 -4.69 -4.63 11.61
CA LEU A 124 -3.33 -4.19 11.89
C LEU A 124 -2.66 -3.50 10.70
N ARG A 125 -2.90 -3.99 9.47
CA ARG A 125 -2.34 -3.37 8.25
C ARG A 125 -2.84 -1.95 8.00
N HIS A 126 -3.98 -1.56 8.58
CA HIS A 126 -4.49 -0.20 8.46
C HIS A 126 -3.63 0.84 9.18
N LEU A 127 -2.75 0.43 10.09
CA LEU A 127 -1.74 1.31 10.72
C LEU A 127 -0.76 1.91 9.69
N ALA A 128 -0.53 1.26 8.57
CA ALA A 128 0.35 1.77 7.53
C ALA A 128 -0.28 2.89 6.67
N GLY A 129 -1.58 3.12 6.79
CA GLY A 129 -2.32 4.03 5.93
C GLY A 129 -2.54 3.46 4.51
N ASN A 130 -3.43 4.08 3.78
CA ASN A 130 -3.70 3.77 2.37
C ASN A 130 -3.97 5.08 1.63
N PRO A 131 -3.26 5.39 0.52
CA PRO A 131 -3.45 6.62 -0.24
C PRO A 131 -4.88 6.87 -0.73
N LEU A 132 -5.67 5.79 -0.88
CA LEU A 132 -7.07 5.84 -1.35
C LEU A 132 -8.09 5.98 -0.20
N ARG A 133 -7.63 6.06 1.04
CA ARG A 133 -8.46 6.18 2.25
C ARG A 133 -8.23 7.51 2.96
N ALA A 134 -8.97 7.72 4.06
CA ALA A 134 -8.75 8.85 4.94
C ALA A 134 -7.29 8.91 5.45
N PRO A 135 -6.75 10.10 5.71
CA PRO A 135 -5.45 10.24 6.34
C PRO A 135 -5.41 9.50 7.69
N LEU A 136 -4.22 9.00 8.07
CA LEU A 136 -4.01 8.40 9.39
C LEU A 136 -4.44 9.39 10.48
N PRO A 137 -5.15 8.96 11.55
CA PRO A 137 -5.52 9.84 12.65
C PRO A 137 -4.28 10.29 13.45
N GLU A 138 -4.39 11.42 14.16
CA GLU A 138 -3.25 11.99 14.91
C GLU A 138 -2.72 11.04 15.98
N ASN A 139 -3.62 10.28 16.59
CA ASN A 139 -3.32 9.33 17.66
C ASN A 139 -3.07 7.90 17.16
N ILE A 140 -2.64 7.72 15.90
CA ILE A 140 -2.42 6.39 15.30
C ILE A 140 -1.46 5.50 16.09
N VAL A 141 -0.46 6.09 16.76
CA VAL A 141 0.49 5.35 17.60
C VAL A 141 -0.17 4.82 18.88
N GLU A 142 -1.12 5.56 19.47
CA GLU A 142 -1.95 5.10 20.57
C GLU A 142 -2.83 3.93 20.15
N ILE A 143 -3.46 4.05 18.99
CA ILE A 143 -4.24 2.97 18.37
C ILE A 143 -3.39 1.72 18.14
N ALA A 144 -2.17 1.88 17.66
CA ALA A 144 -1.25 0.77 17.46
C ALA A 144 -0.96 0.02 18.77
N ARG A 145 -0.71 0.75 19.86
CA ARG A 145 -0.51 0.15 21.19
C ARG A 145 -1.74 -0.63 21.65
N LEU A 146 -2.92 -0.03 21.50
CA LEU A 146 -4.20 -0.71 21.80
C LEU A 146 -4.37 -2.03 21.03
N LEU A 147 -4.01 -2.06 19.75
CA LEU A 147 -4.16 -3.25 18.90
C LEU A 147 -3.18 -4.36 19.34
N VAL A 148 -1.92 -4.02 19.64
CA VAL A 148 -0.88 -5.01 19.96
C VAL A 148 -0.95 -5.54 21.39
N GLU A 149 -1.72 -4.93 22.28
CA GLU A 149 -2.04 -5.48 23.61
C GLU A 149 -2.91 -6.73 23.55
N ARG A 150 -3.51 -7.01 22.39
CA ARG A 150 -4.41 -8.13 22.16
C ARG A 150 -3.76 -9.19 21.25
N PRO A 151 -4.16 -10.47 21.36
CA PRO A 151 -3.60 -11.52 20.51
C PRO A 151 -3.89 -11.30 19.03
N PHE A 152 -2.86 -11.18 18.20
CA PHE A 152 -2.92 -11.10 16.74
C PHE A 152 -1.95 -12.12 16.10
N PRO A 153 -2.12 -12.47 14.82
CA PRO A 153 -1.17 -13.33 14.13
C PRO A 153 0.21 -12.65 13.98
N PRO A 154 1.33 -13.25 14.44
CA PRO A 154 2.65 -12.61 14.39
C PRO A 154 3.08 -12.17 12.98
N ALA A 155 2.73 -12.95 11.95
CA ALA A 155 3.00 -12.61 10.55
C ALA A 155 2.34 -11.29 10.10
N GLU A 156 1.27 -10.85 10.76
CA GLU A 156 0.60 -9.58 10.43
C GLU A 156 1.41 -8.36 10.88
N ALA A 157 2.16 -8.46 11.98
CA ALA A 157 3.06 -7.39 12.39
C ALA A 157 4.20 -7.21 11.37
N ASP A 158 4.81 -8.31 10.91
CA ASP A 158 5.85 -8.26 9.88
C ASP A 158 5.31 -7.67 8.56
N ALA A 159 4.13 -8.10 8.11
CA ALA A 159 3.48 -7.56 6.94
C ALA A 159 3.12 -6.07 7.08
N THR A 160 2.69 -5.65 8.26
CA THR A 160 2.39 -4.24 8.56
C THR A 160 3.66 -3.39 8.53
N ILE A 161 4.78 -3.88 9.06
CA ILE A 161 6.08 -3.18 8.97
C ILE A 161 6.51 -3.03 7.51
N ALA A 162 6.39 -4.09 6.70
CA ALA A 162 6.70 -4.01 5.27
C ALA A 162 5.88 -2.91 4.57
N LEU A 163 4.61 -2.75 4.92
CA LEU A 163 3.77 -1.66 4.43
C LEU A 163 4.20 -0.29 4.96
N LEU A 164 4.57 -0.18 6.24
CA LEU A 164 5.05 1.07 6.84
C LEU A 164 6.33 1.59 6.18
N LEU A 165 7.25 0.70 5.80
CA LEU A 165 8.47 1.06 5.07
C LEU A 165 8.18 1.76 3.73
N THR A 166 7.04 1.45 3.12
CA THR A 166 6.63 2.00 1.82
C THR A 166 5.54 3.06 1.94
N SER A 167 5.06 3.33 3.15
CA SER A 167 3.98 4.28 3.39
C SER A 167 4.48 5.72 3.37
N ARG A 168 4.21 6.42 2.28
CA ARG A 168 4.44 7.85 2.17
C ARG A 168 3.74 8.63 3.28
N GLN A 169 2.47 8.30 3.56
CA GLN A 169 1.65 8.96 4.57
C GLN A 169 2.25 8.84 5.98
N ALA A 170 2.68 7.62 6.37
CA ALA A 170 3.31 7.40 7.68
C ALA A 170 4.68 8.10 7.78
N SER A 171 5.43 8.15 6.67
CA SER A 171 6.72 8.84 6.59
C SER A 171 6.58 10.35 6.72
N GLU A 172 5.73 10.99 5.93
CA GLU A 172 5.50 12.44 5.93
C GLU A 172 4.99 12.94 7.30
N ARG A 173 4.25 12.12 8.03
CA ARG A 173 3.77 12.42 9.38
C ARG A 173 4.77 12.07 10.48
N GLY A 174 5.90 11.48 10.16
CA GLY A 174 6.91 11.04 11.14
C GLY A 174 6.46 9.91 12.06
N VAL A 175 5.37 9.18 11.71
CA VAL A 175 4.81 8.11 12.57
C VAL A 175 5.28 6.72 12.18
N ALA A 176 5.97 6.55 11.03
CA ALA A 176 6.42 5.24 10.56
C ALA A 176 7.30 4.52 11.60
N LEU A 177 8.32 5.19 12.15
CA LEU A 177 9.21 4.60 13.13
C LEU A 177 8.55 4.32 14.47
N PRO A 178 7.79 5.24 15.08
CA PRO A 178 7.02 4.92 16.28
C PRO A 178 6.11 3.71 16.12
N LEU A 179 5.49 3.52 14.96
CA LEU A 179 4.65 2.36 14.64
C LEU A 179 5.48 1.08 14.52
N ILE A 180 6.64 1.14 13.85
CA ILE A 180 7.58 0.02 13.75
C ILE A 180 8.06 -0.39 15.15
N ASP A 181 8.37 0.58 16.03
CA ASP A 181 8.80 0.31 17.41
C ASP A 181 7.71 -0.43 18.20
N VAL A 182 6.45 0.00 18.09
CA VAL A 182 5.31 -0.65 18.74
C VAL A 182 5.17 -2.10 18.26
N LEU A 183 5.21 -2.32 16.94
CA LEU A 183 5.07 -3.66 16.37
C LEU A 183 6.24 -4.58 16.73
N THR A 184 7.47 -4.04 16.73
CA THR A 184 8.67 -4.80 17.09
C THR A 184 8.63 -5.19 18.57
N SER A 185 8.22 -4.25 19.45
CA SER A 185 8.06 -4.52 20.89
C SER A 185 6.98 -5.59 21.15
N ALA A 186 6.01 -5.73 20.28
CA ALA A 186 4.95 -6.74 20.33
C ALA A 186 5.34 -8.09 19.71
N GLY A 187 6.60 -8.26 19.29
CA GLY A 187 7.14 -9.53 18.81
C GLY A 187 7.18 -9.69 17.30
N ALA A 188 7.06 -8.61 16.51
CA ALA A 188 7.39 -8.65 15.10
C ALA A 188 8.85 -9.10 14.92
N ARG A 189 9.08 -9.96 13.92
CA ARG A 189 10.42 -10.49 13.61
C ARG A 189 11.18 -9.61 12.62
N PHE A 190 10.82 -8.35 12.55
CA PHE A 190 11.44 -7.41 11.63
C PHE A 190 12.93 -7.28 11.95
N ASP A 191 13.74 -7.69 10.98
CA ASP A 191 15.20 -7.54 11.04
C ASP A 191 15.62 -6.38 10.15
N ILE A 192 16.06 -5.30 10.80
CA ILE A 192 16.56 -4.10 10.14
C ILE A 192 17.79 -4.37 9.25
N SER A 193 18.50 -5.47 9.51
CA SER A 193 19.66 -5.89 8.72
C SER A 193 19.29 -6.78 7.55
N SER A 194 18.04 -7.28 7.47
CA SER A 194 17.57 -8.18 6.43
C SER A 194 16.97 -7.41 5.25
N GLY A 195 17.28 -7.85 4.06
CA GLY A 195 16.75 -7.28 2.83
C GLY A 195 17.13 -5.82 2.58
N ASP A 196 16.52 -5.22 1.58
CA ASP A 196 16.71 -3.82 1.20
C ASP A 196 15.62 -2.92 1.80
N VAL A 197 15.62 -2.79 3.14
CA VAL A 197 14.63 -1.96 3.85
C VAL A 197 14.76 -0.47 3.56
N LEU A 198 15.99 -0.01 3.31
CA LEU A 198 16.25 1.39 2.96
C LEU A 198 15.81 1.67 1.52
N GLY A 199 16.13 0.79 0.58
CA GLY A 199 15.71 0.92 -0.81
C GLY A 199 14.20 0.90 -0.94
N ALA A 200 13.49 0.03 -0.21
CA ALA A 200 12.03 0.02 -0.19
C ALA A 200 11.47 1.38 0.23
N SER A 201 12.00 2.00 1.29
CA SER A 201 11.58 3.33 1.75
C SER A 201 11.91 4.43 0.73
N LEU A 202 13.10 4.39 0.14
CA LEU A 202 13.57 5.40 -0.82
C LEU A 202 12.79 5.37 -2.14
N LEU A 203 12.48 4.18 -2.66
CA LEU A 203 11.66 3.99 -3.86
C LEU A 203 10.21 4.50 -3.67
N ASN A 204 9.70 4.44 -2.45
CA ASN A 204 8.33 4.83 -2.11
C ASN A 204 8.23 6.22 -1.45
N HIS A 205 9.19 7.11 -1.69
CA HIS A 205 9.18 8.50 -1.22
C HIS A 205 9.20 8.68 0.30
N ALA A 206 9.82 7.76 1.03
CA ALA A 206 9.98 7.78 2.48
C ALA A 206 11.44 7.99 2.94
N PRO A 207 12.15 9.06 2.51
CA PRO A 207 13.57 9.25 2.81
C PRO A 207 13.85 9.45 4.30
N GLU A 208 12.91 10.05 5.04
CA GLU A 208 13.08 10.25 6.48
C GLU A 208 13.03 8.91 7.22
N THR A 209 12.15 8.01 6.81
CA THR A 209 12.12 6.64 7.31
C THR A 209 13.46 5.93 7.02
N ALA A 210 13.98 6.06 5.79
CA ALA A 210 15.27 5.46 5.41
C ALA A 210 16.43 6.03 6.24
N ARG A 211 16.51 7.37 6.44
CA ARG A 211 17.54 7.99 7.29
C ARG A 211 17.49 7.47 8.72
N ALA A 212 16.33 7.40 9.27
CA ALA A 212 16.16 6.97 10.64
C ALA A 212 16.42 5.46 10.85
N LEU A 213 16.11 4.63 9.85
CA LEU A 213 16.49 3.21 9.83
C LEU A 213 18.01 3.05 9.71
N ALA A 214 18.67 3.84 8.88
CA ALA A 214 20.13 3.86 8.77
C ALA A 214 20.78 4.27 10.10
N ALA A 215 20.23 5.27 10.80
CA ALA A 215 20.69 5.69 12.12
C ALA A 215 20.52 4.59 13.20
N ARG A 216 19.60 3.66 12.99
CA ARG A 216 19.37 2.48 13.86
C ARG A 216 20.21 1.26 13.48
N GLY A 217 21.11 1.39 12.50
CA GLY A 217 22.03 0.33 12.10
C GLY A 217 21.61 -0.48 10.89
N ALA A 218 20.58 -0.06 10.15
CA ALA A 218 20.28 -0.67 8.85
C ALA A 218 21.49 -0.54 7.91
N ARG A 219 21.75 -1.59 7.13
CA ARG A 219 22.90 -1.62 6.22
C ARG A 219 22.75 -0.59 5.11
N VAL A 220 23.65 0.39 5.09
CA VAL A 220 23.73 1.39 4.01
C VAL A 220 24.62 0.87 2.90
N GLU A 221 24.05 0.70 1.70
CA GLU A 221 24.76 0.35 0.48
C GLU A 221 24.94 1.58 -0.43
N LEU A 222 25.66 1.42 -1.56
CA LEU A 222 26.03 2.51 -2.43
C LEU A 222 24.82 3.31 -2.94
N HIS A 223 23.77 2.61 -3.38
CA HIS A 223 22.55 3.24 -3.88
C HIS A 223 21.74 3.97 -2.77
N HIS A 224 21.82 3.51 -1.53
CA HIS A 224 21.20 4.21 -0.40
C HIS A 224 21.91 5.54 -0.12
N ALA A 225 23.25 5.53 -0.06
CA ALA A 225 24.02 6.74 0.15
C ALA A 225 23.78 7.76 -0.98
N ALA A 226 23.71 7.28 -2.23
CA ALA A 226 23.40 8.09 -3.40
C ALA A 226 22.01 8.73 -3.31
N ALA A 227 20.97 7.94 -2.99
CA ALA A 227 19.60 8.41 -2.87
C ALA A 227 19.39 9.41 -1.72
N LEU A 228 20.13 9.23 -0.61
CA LEU A 228 20.08 10.12 0.54
C LEU A 228 20.91 11.40 0.37
N GLY A 229 21.72 11.48 -0.69
CA GLY A 229 22.66 12.59 -0.91
C GLY A 229 23.81 12.62 0.10
N ASP A 230 24.13 11.48 0.72
CA ASP A 230 25.27 11.36 1.64
C ASP A 230 26.57 11.21 0.86
N ILE A 231 27.09 12.34 0.39
CA ILE A 231 28.28 12.42 -0.45
C ILE A 231 29.53 11.90 0.28
N ALA A 232 29.60 12.08 1.59
CA ALA A 232 30.73 11.60 2.39
C ALA A 232 30.78 10.06 2.41
N SER A 233 29.66 9.41 2.70
CA SER A 233 29.56 7.95 2.66
C SER A 233 29.72 7.41 1.25
N LEU A 234 29.11 8.05 0.25
CA LEU A 234 29.23 7.68 -1.16
C LEU A 234 30.69 7.73 -1.61
N SER A 235 31.41 8.82 -1.34
CA SER A 235 32.82 8.98 -1.67
C SER A 235 33.72 7.95 -1.00
N ARG A 236 33.47 7.67 0.27
CA ARG A 236 34.19 6.64 1.02
C ARG A 236 33.95 5.24 0.44
N MET A 237 32.73 4.89 0.07
CA MET A 237 32.42 3.60 -0.56
C MET A 237 33.08 3.49 -1.95
N LEU A 238 33.14 4.57 -2.70
CA LEU A 238 33.75 4.65 -4.01
C LEU A 238 35.30 4.78 -3.96
N SER A 239 35.93 4.77 -2.79
CA SER A 239 37.39 4.67 -2.68
C SER A 239 37.94 3.29 -3.09
N ALA A 240 37.08 2.25 -3.04
CA ALA A 240 37.32 0.92 -3.58
C ALA A 240 36.63 0.74 -4.95
N PRO A 241 37.11 -0.16 -5.81
CA PRO A 241 36.42 -0.51 -7.05
C PRO A 241 35.01 -1.01 -6.77
N ALA A 242 34.02 -0.48 -7.49
CA ALA A 242 32.64 -0.93 -7.44
C ALA A 242 32.25 -1.67 -8.74
N ALA A 243 31.37 -2.64 -8.64
CA ALA A 243 30.81 -3.30 -9.82
C ALA A 243 30.00 -2.30 -10.65
N GLN A 244 30.04 -2.44 -11.99
CA GLN A 244 29.28 -1.54 -12.89
C GLN A 244 27.80 -1.50 -12.53
N SER A 245 27.19 -2.64 -12.23
CA SER A 245 25.77 -2.72 -11.82
C SER A 245 25.46 -1.93 -10.54
N ALA A 246 26.40 -1.91 -9.59
CA ALA A 246 26.23 -1.14 -8.35
C ALA A 246 26.35 0.39 -8.60
N LEU A 247 27.22 0.81 -9.54
CA LEU A 247 27.33 2.21 -9.97
C LEU A 247 26.05 2.67 -10.68
N ASP A 248 25.55 1.85 -11.60
CA ASP A 248 24.34 2.15 -12.39
C ASP A 248 23.09 2.21 -11.49
N ASP A 249 22.99 1.27 -10.54
CA ASP A 249 21.90 1.23 -9.56
C ASP A 249 21.94 2.46 -8.63
N ALA A 250 23.14 2.82 -8.14
CA ALA A 250 23.31 4.03 -7.34
C ALA A 250 22.94 5.30 -8.11
N LEU A 251 23.30 5.39 -9.40
CA LEU A 251 22.90 6.51 -10.26
C LEU A 251 21.38 6.58 -10.45
N LEU A 252 20.73 5.43 -10.67
CA LEU A 252 19.26 5.36 -10.75
C LEU A 252 18.61 5.91 -9.47
N PHE A 253 19.07 5.48 -8.30
CA PHE A 253 18.56 5.95 -7.02
C PHE A 253 18.83 7.44 -6.76
N ALA A 254 20.00 7.96 -7.16
CA ALA A 254 20.28 9.40 -7.14
C ALA A 254 19.30 10.19 -8.01
N CYS A 255 18.99 9.68 -9.21
CA CYS A 255 18.03 10.27 -10.14
C CYS A 255 16.59 10.21 -9.58
N ILE A 256 16.19 9.11 -8.95
CA ILE A 256 14.89 9.00 -8.27
C ILE A 256 14.72 10.10 -7.21
N ARG A 257 15.81 10.48 -6.55
CA ARG A 257 15.75 11.44 -5.43
C ARG A 257 16.22 12.85 -5.80
N GLY A 258 16.63 13.09 -7.05
CA GLY A 258 17.08 14.40 -7.52
C GLY A 258 18.43 14.82 -6.93
N GLN A 259 19.28 13.88 -6.54
CA GLN A 259 20.57 14.13 -5.88
C GLN A 259 21.65 14.43 -6.92
N LEU A 260 21.74 15.69 -7.35
CA LEU A 260 22.63 16.11 -8.43
C LEU A 260 24.11 15.79 -8.12
N GLU A 261 24.61 16.16 -6.95
CA GLU A 261 26.01 15.98 -6.57
C GLU A 261 26.40 14.48 -6.55
N ALA A 262 25.48 13.63 -6.07
CA ALA A 262 25.67 12.19 -6.12
C ALA A 262 25.67 11.66 -7.55
N ALA A 263 24.76 12.13 -8.40
CA ALA A 263 24.72 11.76 -9.82
C ALA A 263 25.99 12.17 -10.55
N GLU A 264 26.50 13.38 -10.33
CA GLU A 264 27.78 13.84 -10.90
C GLU A 264 28.96 12.97 -10.48
N LEU A 265 29.03 12.63 -9.19
CA LEU A 265 30.10 11.77 -8.68
C LEU A 265 30.04 10.38 -9.32
N LEU A 266 28.88 9.80 -9.45
CA LEU A 266 28.65 8.47 -10.04
C LEU A 266 28.94 8.46 -11.54
N VAL A 267 28.53 9.48 -12.30
CA VAL A 267 28.83 9.64 -13.71
C VAL A 267 30.36 9.73 -13.92
N ARG A 268 31.07 10.53 -13.10
CA ARG A 268 32.54 10.59 -13.12
C ARG A 268 33.21 9.24 -12.82
N ARG A 269 32.53 8.34 -12.12
CA ARG A 269 33.00 6.97 -11.84
C ARG A 269 32.55 5.95 -12.88
N GLY A 270 31.89 6.38 -13.96
CA GLY A 270 31.52 5.56 -15.10
C GLY A 270 30.13 4.91 -14.98
N ALA A 271 29.29 5.39 -14.09
CA ALA A 271 27.87 4.95 -14.04
C ALA A 271 27.15 5.32 -15.35
N LYS A 272 26.29 4.43 -15.86
CA LYS A 272 25.57 4.57 -17.11
C LYS A 272 24.14 5.02 -16.88
N GLY A 273 23.74 6.16 -17.48
CA GLY A 273 22.40 6.74 -17.33
C GLY A 273 21.31 6.03 -18.13
N ASP A 274 21.69 5.15 -19.05
CA ASP A 274 20.80 4.38 -19.94
C ASP A 274 20.79 2.87 -19.66
N ALA A 275 21.43 2.41 -18.59
CA ALA A 275 21.33 1.02 -18.14
C ALA A 275 19.89 0.70 -17.69
N LEU A 276 19.30 -0.39 -18.22
CA LEU A 276 17.99 -0.88 -17.80
C LEU A 276 18.12 -1.63 -16.47
N LEU A 277 17.46 -1.13 -15.44
CA LEU A 277 17.51 -1.64 -14.07
C LEU A 277 16.11 -1.85 -13.51
N SER A 278 15.97 -2.84 -12.63
CA SER A 278 14.70 -3.22 -11.97
C SER A 278 14.76 -3.02 -10.45
N PRO A 279 14.85 -1.79 -9.94
CA PRO A 279 15.02 -1.53 -8.52
C PRO A 279 13.81 -2.09 -7.74
N GLY A 280 14.10 -2.88 -6.69
CA GLY A 280 13.07 -3.53 -5.89
C GLY A 280 12.14 -4.45 -6.68
N GLY A 281 12.58 -5.03 -7.80
CA GLY A 281 11.77 -5.87 -8.68
C GLY A 281 10.69 -5.13 -9.49
N GLN A 282 10.77 -3.80 -9.54
CA GLN A 282 9.85 -2.97 -10.34
C GLN A 282 10.17 -3.07 -11.84
N THR A 283 9.33 -2.48 -12.67
CA THR A 283 9.51 -2.43 -14.13
C THR A 283 10.90 -1.91 -14.51
N PRO A 284 11.64 -2.60 -15.39
CA PRO A 284 12.94 -2.15 -15.88
C PRO A 284 12.87 -0.78 -16.55
N ARG A 285 13.71 0.13 -16.10
CA ARG A 285 13.83 1.51 -16.58
C ARG A 285 15.23 2.07 -16.36
N THR A 286 15.57 3.18 -16.97
CA THR A 286 16.89 3.79 -16.85
C THR A 286 16.88 4.96 -15.85
N ALA A 287 18.07 5.39 -15.41
CA ALA A 287 18.24 6.61 -14.62
C ALA A 287 17.70 7.84 -15.35
N LEU A 288 17.83 7.88 -16.69
CA LEU A 288 17.30 8.96 -17.52
C LEU A 288 15.75 9.01 -17.50
N HIS A 289 15.06 7.86 -17.52
CA HIS A 289 13.60 7.80 -17.36
C HIS A 289 13.16 8.42 -16.02
N GLU A 290 13.82 8.05 -14.93
CA GLU A 290 13.46 8.56 -13.59
C GLU A 290 13.73 10.05 -13.44
N ALA A 291 14.88 10.53 -13.91
CA ALA A 291 15.21 11.96 -13.87
C ALA A 291 14.22 12.78 -14.70
N ALA A 292 13.81 12.27 -15.87
CA ALA A 292 12.86 12.92 -16.77
C ALA A 292 11.45 12.97 -16.17
N ASN A 293 10.94 11.84 -15.67
CA ASN A 293 9.62 11.74 -15.06
C ASN A 293 9.44 12.64 -13.84
N ARG A 294 10.53 12.86 -13.09
CA ARG A 294 10.51 13.63 -11.83
C ARG A 294 10.91 15.10 -12.00
N GLY A 295 11.14 15.56 -13.23
CA GLY A 295 11.44 16.96 -13.50
C GLY A 295 12.87 17.38 -13.14
N HIS A 296 13.79 16.45 -12.98
CA HIS A 296 15.19 16.77 -12.62
C HIS A 296 15.99 17.19 -13.83
N GLY A 297 15.62 18.31 -14.46
CA GLY A 297 16.18 18.76 -15.74
C GLY A 297 17.69 18.90 -15.76
N VAL A 298 18.32 19.37 -14.67
CA VAL A 298 19.79 19.47 -14.57
C VAL A 298 20.45 18.09 -14.64
N ILE A 299 19.85 17.09 -13.96
CA ILE A 299 20.33 15.70 -14.01
C ILE A 299 20.13 15.12 -15.42
N VAL A 300 19.00 15.40 -16.07
CA VAL A 300 18.76 14.99 -17.47
C VAL A 300 19.87 15.51 -18.39
N VAL A 301 20.21 16.81 -18.27
CA VAL A 301 21.32 17.41 -19.05
C VAL A 301 22.66 16.72 -18.74
N LEU A 302 22.94 16.45 -17.47
CA LEU A 302 24.15 15.73 -17.05
C LEU A 302 24.24 14.34 -17.70
N LEU A 303 23.14 13.57 -17.66
CA LEU A 303 23.09 12.21 -18.21
C LEU A 303 23.28 12.22 -19.73
N LEU A 304 22.60 13.13 -20.44
CA LEU A 304 22.78 13.29 -21.89
C LEU A 304 24.21 13.72 -22.26
N ALA A 305 24.81 14.62 -21.48
CA ALA A 305 26.21 15.04 -21.69
C ALA A 305 27.22 13.92 -21.44
N SER A 306 26.85 12.95 -20.58
CA SER A 306 27.68 11.75 -20.33
C SER A 306 27.44 10.62 -21.33
N GLY A 307 26.61 10.82 -22.36
CA GLY A 307 26.36 9.86 -23.42
C GLY A 307 25.19 8.91 -23.22
N ALA A 308 24.32 9.18 -22.24
CA ALA A 308 23.11 8.37 -22.07
C ALA A 308 22.18 8.50 -23.27
N SER A 309 21.69 7.36 -23.80
CA SER A 309 20.77 7.32 -24.92
C SER A 309 19.35 7.68 -24.49
N SER A 310 18.69 8.62 -25.20
CA SER A 310 17.29 8.96 -25.02
C SER A 310 16.32 7.97 -25.65
N GLU A 311 16.82 7.05 -26.50
CA GLU A 311 16.03 6.10 -27.30
C GLU A 311 15.71 4.79 -26.55
N VAL A 312 16.32 4.55 -25.40
CA VAL A 312 16.01 3.37 -24.60
C VAL A 312 14.56 3.44 -24.15
N VAL A 313 13.84 2.33 -24.32
CA VAL A 313 12.43 2.21 -23.89
C VAL A 313 12.31 1.35 -22.62
N ASP A 314 11.34 1.70 -21.76
CA ASP A 314 11.01 0.87 -20.61
C ASP A 314 10.36 -0.46 -21.04
N ALA A 315 10.47 -1.49 -20.17
CA ALA A 315 10.03 -2.83 -20.53
C ALA A 315 8.49 -3.05 -20.40
N ARG A 316 7.76 -2.10 -19.82
CA ARG A 316 6.33 -2.28 -19.55
C ARG A 316 5.42 -1.57 -20.55
N TRP A 317 5.74 -0.31 -20.83
CA TRP A 317 4.91 0.56 -21.67
C TRP A 317 5.57 0.91 -23.00
N GLY A 318 6.85 0.52 -23.19
CA GLY A 318 7.64 0.88 -24.36
C GLY A 318 7.87 2.39 -24.46
N GLY A 319 7.79 3.10 -23.33
CA GLY A 319 7.97 4.54 -23.26
C GLY A 319 9.43 4.93 -23.23
N THR A 320 9.83 5.98 -23.97
CA THR A 320 11.15 6.62 -23.86
C THR A 320 11.20 7.57 -22.67
N ALA A 321 12.39 8.07 -22.32
CA ALA A 321 12.53 9.09 -21.28
C ALA A 321 11.72 10.37 -21.61
N ALA A 322 11.52 10.71 -22.88
CA ALA A 322 10.66 11.81 -23.30
C ALA A 322 9.19 11.55 -22.95
N GLY A 323 8.67 10.35 -23.25
CA GLY A 323 7.30 9.96 -22.87
C GLY A 323 7.11 9.93 -21.36
N TRP A 324 8.14 9.54 -20.60
CA TRP A 324 8.11 9.58 -19.13
C TRP A 324 8.09 11.01 -18.59
N ALA A 325 8.80 11.96 -19.24
CA ALA A 325 8.74 13.38 -18.89
C ALA A 325 7.33 13.96 -19.12
N GLU A 326 6.68 13.62 -20.25
CA GLU A 326 5.30 14.02 -20.52
C GLU A 326 4.34 13.47 -19.46
N ALA A 327 4.43 12.19 -19.16
CA ALA A 327 3.61 11.54 -18.13
C ALA A 327 3.84 12.15 -16.73
N GLY A 328 5.07 12.61 -16.45
CA GLY A 328 5.44 13.32 -15.22
C GLY A 328 5.01 14.79 -15.17
N GLY A 329 4.47 15.34 -16.28
CA GLY A 329 4.07 16.75 -16.35
C GLY A 329 5.24 17.73 -16.61
N HIS A 330 6.31 17.27 -17.28
CA HIS A 330 7.52 18.04 -17.56
C HIS A 330 7.75 18.22 -19.08
N PRO A 331 6.89 18.99 -19.79
CA PRO A 331 6.95 19.11 -21.26
C PRO A 331 8.23 19.75 -21.76
N GLU A 332 8.88 20.63 -20.97
CA GLU A 332 10.16 21.24 -21.32
C GLU A 332 11.30 20.22 -21.37
N ILE A 333 11.28 19.21 -20.47
CA ILE A 333 12.24 18.11 -20.47
C ILE A 333 11.94 17.15 -21.63
N ALA A 334 10.68 16.86 -21.89
CA ALA A 334 10.28 16.05 -23.05
C ALA A 334 10.75 16.67 -24.36
N ALA A 335 10.56 17.99 -24.54
CA ALA A 335 11.05 18.72 -25.71
C ALA A 335 12.58 18.71 -25.80
N LEU A 336 13.32 18.79 -24.71
CA LEU A 336 14.79 18.69 -24.66
C LEU A 336 15.24 17.31 -25.15
N LEU A 337 14.60 16.24 -24.67
CA LEU A 337 14.93 14.85 -25.01
C LEU A 337 14.61 14.55 -26.50
N SER A 338 13.48 15.03 -27.00
CA SER A 338 13.07 14.82 -28.39
C SER A 338 13.93 15.57 -29.43
N ARG A 339 14.55 16.71 -29.05
CA ARG A 339 15.44 17.46 -29.96
C ARG A 339 16.81 16.81 -30.15
N ARG A 340 17.19 15.87 -29.29
CA ARG A 340 18.47 15.14 -29.34
C ARG A 340 18.32 13.73 -29.88
N ALA A 341 17.12 13.31 -30.30
CA ALA A 341 16.95 12.14 -31.15
C ALA A 341 17.68 12.41 -32.48
N PRO A 342 18.49 11.46 -33.00
CA PRO A 342 19.35 11.66 -34.19
C PRO A 342 18.53 11.96 -35.46
#